data_6f2e4ffafdbe5583771929009bc2302a
#
_entry.id   6f2e4ffafdbe5583771929009bc2302a
#
_cell.length_a   1.000
_cell.length_b   1.000
_cell.length_c   1.000
_cell.angle_alpha   90.00
_cell.angle_beta   90.00
_cell.angle_gamma   90.00
#
_symmetry.space_group_name_H-M   'P 1'
#
loop_
_entity.id
_entity.type
_entity.pdbx_description
1 polymer ?
#
loop_
_entity_poly.entity_id
_entity_poly.type
_entity_poly.pdbx_seq_one_letter_code
_entity_poly.pdbx_strand_id
1 'polypeptide(L)'
;IMEDTFNTHMGKRLRMRRLSLGLTQTKVANAINVTFQQIQKYEKGTNGVSSSRLMQLANFLKVPITYFYEDFPNYKAENSIEVNNSDLNYSFLVKTFSKLSDNDKNKLIQILKNSTSLKDTG
;
A
#
# COMPACT_ATOMS: atom_id res chain seq x y z
N ILE A 1 17.24 -16.26 -3.83
CA ILE A 1 15.95 -16.88 -4.12
C ILE A 1 14.83 -16.10 -3.48
N MET A 2 14.96 -15.89 -2.19
CA MET A 2 14.00 -15.06 -1.47
C MET A 2 13.98 -13.64 -2.04
N GLU A 3 15.14 -13.10 -2.31
CA GLU A 3 15.28 -11.78 -2.91
C GLU A 3 14.59 -11.68 -4.25
N ASP A 4 14.84 -12.69 -5.10
CA ASP A 4 14.26 -12.71 -6.43
C ASP A 4 12.73 -12.76 -6.35
N THR A 5 12.21 -13.55 -5.43
CA THR A 5 10.78 -13.67 -5.23
C THR A 5 10.18 -12.34 -4.79
N PHE A 6 10.86 -11.66 -3.84
CA PHE A 6 10.39 -10.36 -3.39
C PHE A 6 10.47 -9.32 -4.50
N ASN A 7 11.57 -9.30 -5.24
CA ASN A 7 11.73 -8.35 -6.32
C ASN A 7 10.65 -8.52 -7.38
N THR A 8 10.30 -9.76 -7.68
CA THR A 8 9.24 -10.05 -8.63
C THR A 8 7.90 -9.54 -8.12
N HIS A 9 7.61 -9.80 -6.86
CA HIS A 9 6.37 -9.33 -6.25
C HIS A 9 6.29 -7.81 -6.26
N MET A 10 7.34 -7.16 -5.80
CA MET A 10 7.41 -5.70 -5.75
C MET A 10 7.25 -5.11 -7.14
N GLY A 11 7.91 -5.72 -8.13
CA GLY A 11 7.82 -5.25 -9.51
C GLY A 11 6.40 -5.32 -10.06
N LYS A 12 5.68 -6.39 -9.74
CA LYS A 12 4.27 -6.52 -10.13
C LYS A 12 3.41 -5.45 -9.48
N ARG A 13 3.65 -5.19 -8.20
CA ARG A 13 2.90 -4.17 -7.48
C ARG A 13 3.16 -2.79 -8.08
N LEU A 14 4.41 -2.51 -8.40
CA LEU A 14 4.78 -1.27 -9.06
C LEU A 14 4.03 -1.11 -10.39
N ARG A 15 4.06 -2.15 -11.19
CA ARG A 15 3.40 -2.10 -12.50
C ARG A 15 1.89 -1.92 -12.36
N MET A 16 1.28 -2.65 -11.46
CA MET A 16 -0.17 -2.56 -11.23
C MET A 16 -0.56 -1.14 -10.86
N ARG A 17 0.16 -0.54 -9.94
CA ARG A 17 -0.17 0.82 -9.50
C ARG A 17 0.04 1.81 -10.63
N ARG A 18 1.15 1.68 -11.34
CA ARG A 18 1.44 2.55 -12.48
C ARG A 18 0.32 2.51 -13.51
N LEU A 19 -0.08 1.30 -13.88
CA LEU A 19 -1.14 1.12 -14.87
C LEU A 19 -2.48 1.66 -14.37
N SER A 20 -2.77 1.47 -13.10
CA SER A 20 -4.03 1.97 -12.53
C SER A 20 -4.13 3.48 -12.58
N LEU A 21 -2.99 4.16 -12.58
CA LEU A 21 -2.95 5.61 -12.68
C LEU A 21 -2.80 6.10 -14.11
N GLY A 22 -2.71 5.18 -15.07
CA GLY A 22 -2.56 5.55 -16.48
C GLY A 22 -1.19 6.12 -16.81
N LEU A 23 -0.17 5.74 -16.05
CA LEU A 23 1.17 6.30 -16.24
C LEU A 23 2.04 5.39 -17.09
N THR A 24 2.91 6.01 -17.89
CA THR A 24 3.92 5.26 -18.66
C THR A 24 5.12 5.00 -17.78
N GLN A 25 5.94 4.02 -18.19
CA GLN A 25 7.21 3.76 -17.52
C GLN A 25 8.13 4.98 -17.57
N THR A 26 8.13 5.68 -18.69
CA THR A 26 8.94 6.88 -18.84
C THR A 26 8.54 7.96 -17.85
N LYS A 27 7.24 8.12 -17.64
CA LYS A 27 6.76 9.13 -16.69
C LYS A 27 7.22 8.82 -15.28
N VAL A 28 7.14 7.56 -14.88
CA VAL A 28 7.60 7.14 -13.56
C VAL A 28 9.12 7.33 -13.46
N ALA A 29 9.84 6.95 -14.49
CA ALA A 29 11.30 7.09 -14.51
C ALA A 29 11.71 8.54 -14.30
N ASN A 30 11.07 9.45 -15.02
CA ASN A 30 11.37 10.88 -14.90
C ASN A 30 11.06 11.39 -13.51
N ALA A 31 10.01 10.91 -12.91
CA ALA A 31 9.59 11.39 -11.59
C ALA A 31 10.59 11.07 -10.49
N ILE A 32 11.28 9.95 -10.59
CA ILE A 32 12.26 9.56 -9.57
C ILE A 32 13.70 9.63 -10.11
N ASN A 33 13.85 10.24 -11.27
CA ASN A 33 15.16 10.53 -11.85
C ASN A 33 15.99 9.29 -12.10
N VAL A 34 15.38 8.29 -12.72
CA VAL A 34 16.08 7.09 -13.19
C VAL A 34 15.76 6.90 -14.66
N THR A 35 16.41 5.94 -15.28
CA THR A 35 16.17 5.67 -16.70
C THR A 35 14.93 4.82 -16.88
N PHE A 36 14.36 4.90 -18.07
CA PHE A 36 13.24 4.06 -18.47
C PHE A 36 13.60 2.58 -18.32
N GLN A 37 14.80 2.21 -18.72
CA GLN A 37 15.29 0.85 -18.62
C GLN A 37 15.31 0.38 -17.15
N GLN A 38 15.64 1.28 -16.25
CA GLN A 38 15.66 0.93 -14.83
C GLN A 38 14.25 0.59 -14.32
N ILE A 39 13.25 1.36 -14.75
CA ILE A 39 11.87 1.06 -14.38
C ILE A 39 11.46 -0.30 -14.96
N GLN A 40 11.82 -0.58 -16.19
CA GLN A 40 11.55 -1.90 -16.78
C GLN A 40 12.13 -3.02 -15.93
N LYS A 41 13.35 -2.85 -15.48
CA LYS A 41 14.01 -3.87 -14.64
C LYS A 41 13.34 -4.02 -13.31
N TYR A 42 12.93 -2.92 -12.70
CA TYR A 42 12.17 -2.98 -11.45
C TYR A 42 10.87 -3.77 -11.64
N GLU A 43 10.13 -3.47 -12.70
CA GLU A 43 8.83 -4.11 -12.93
C GLU A 43 8.97 -5.60 -13.27
N LYS A 44 10.08 -5.97 -13.88
CA LYS A 44 10.34 -7.39 -14.17
C LYS A 44 10.91 -8.14 -12.98
N GLY A 45 11.36 -7.42 -11.96
CA GLY A 45 11.95 -8.03 -10.80
C GLY A 45 13.39 -8.45 -11.00
N THR A 46 14.05 -7.99 -12.06
CA THR A 46 15.44 -8.34 -12.32
C THR A 46 16.40 -7.54 -11.46
N ASN A 47 15.99 -6.38 -10.99
CA ASN A 47 16.77 -5.56 -10.08
C ASN A 47 15.95 -5.24 -8.85
N GLY A 48 16.60 -5.22 -7.69
CA GLY A 48 15.97 -4.74 -6.48
C GLY A 48 15.89 -3.23 -6.47
N VAL A 49 15.04 -2.70 -5.61
CA VAL A 49 14.86 -1.27 -5.46
C VAL A 49 15.37 -0.86 -4.09
N SER A 50 16.22 0.14 -4.04
CA SER A 50 16.72 0.64 -2.76
C SER A 50 15.59 1.24 -1.95
N SER A 51 15.80 1.34 -0.64
CA SER A 51 14.80 1.93 0.25
C SER A 51 14.45 3.35 -0.17
N SER A 52 15.44 4.14 -0.51
CA SER A 52 15.17 5.52 -0.88
C SER A 52 14.40 5.62 -2.20
N ARG A 53 14.70 4.75 -3.16
CA ARG A 53 13.95 4.72 -4.42
C ARG A 53 12.52 4.25 -4.17
N LEU A 54 12.37 3.26 -3.29
CA LEU A 54 11.05 2.75 -2.98
C LEU A 54 10.19 3.84 -2.35
N MET A 55 10.77 4.65 -1.47
CA MET A 55 10.06 5.78 -0.88
C MET A 55 9.66 6.81 -1.94
N GLN A 56 10.55 7.09 -2.88
CA GLN A 56 10.24 8.01 -3.97
C GLN A 56 9.09 7.48 -4.82
N LEU A 57 9.12 6.19 -5.13
CA LEU A 57 8.04 5.57 -5.89
C LEU A 57 6.73 5.64 -5.12
N ALA A 58 6.75 5.31 -3.84
CA ALA A 58 5.55 5.36 -3.02
C ALA A 58 4.95 6.76 -3.01
N ASN A 59 5.77 7.75 -2.83
CA ASN A 59 5.32 9.14 -2.80
C ASN A 59 4.73 9.57 -4.14
N PHE A 60 5.41 9.25 -5.21
CA PHE A 60 4.93 9.66 -6.53
C PHE A 60 3.64 8.94 -6.91
N LEU A 61 3.56 7.65 -6.59
CA LEU A 61 2.40 6.84 -6.94
C LEU A 61 1.28 6.94 -5.92
N LYS A 62 1.50 7.70 -4.86
CA LYS A 62 0.52 7.99 -3.81
C LYS A 62 0.00 6.74 -3.13
N VAL A 63 0.93 5.89 -2.73
CA VAL A 63 0.65 4.71 -1.92
C VAL A 63 1.60 4.71 -0.73
N PRO A 64 1.21 4.06 0.37
CA PRO A 64 2.16 3.87 1.46
C PRO A 64 3.23 2.89 1.01
N ILE A 65 4.42 2.98 1.62
CA ILE A 65 5.52 2.11 1.22
C ILE A 65 5.15 0.63 1.42
N THR A 66 4.29 0.35 2.39
CA THR A 66 3.82 -1.01 2.65
C THR A 66 3.06 -1.60 1.47
N TYR A 67 2.55 -0.76 0.58
CA TYR A 67 1.86 -1.24 -0.62
C TYR A 67 2.71 -2.27 -1.37
N PHE A 68 4.02 -2.05 -1.44
CA PHE A 68 4.90 -2.92 -2.21
C PHE A 68 5.15 -4.26 -1.52
N TYR A 69 4.86 -4.36 -0.25
CA TYR A 69 5.05 -5.57 0.53
C TYR A 69 3.76 -6.35 0.73
N GLU A 70 2.62 -5.73 0.53
CA GLU A 70 1.33 -6.36 0.78
C GLU A 70 1.20 -7.63 -0.02
N ASP A 71 0.62 -8.64 0.61
CA ASP A 71 0.35 -9.95 0.01
C ASP A 71 1.60 -10.75 -0.34
N PHE A 72 2.76 -10.29 0.06
CA PHE A 72 3.96 -11.08 -0.12
C PHE A 72 3.99 -12.17 0.95
N PRO A 73 4.20 -13.45 0.55
CA PRO A 73 4.02 -14.56 1.48
C PRO A 73 4.80 -14.47 2.78
N ASN A 74 5.97 -13.85 2.78
CA ASN A 74 6.78 -13.76 3.98
C ASN A 74 6.65 -12.45 4.72
N TYR A 75 5.85 -11.54 4.19
CA TYR A 75 5.62 -10.27 4.86
C TYR A 75 4.55 -10.44 5.90
N LYS A 76 4.88 -10.07 7.11
CA LYS A 76 3.91 -10.04 8.19
C LYS A 76 3.86 -8.61 8.69
N ALA A 77 2.71 -8.00 8.50
CA ALA A 77 2.47 -6.75 9.16
C ALA A 77 2.54 -7.11 10.64
N GLU A 78 3.62 -6.72 11.27
CA GLU A 78 4.01 -7.29 12.54
C GLU A 78 2.95 -7.19 13.59
N ASN A 79 2.02 -6.38 13.39
CA ASN A 79 0.99 -6.11 14.37
C ASN A 79 -0.36 -6.58 13.95
N SER A 80 -0.47 -7.38 12.93
CA SER A 80 -1.79 -7.64 12.43
C SER A 80 -2.28 -9.02 12.70
N ILE A 81 -1.40 -10.00 12.70
CA ILE A 81 -1.90 -11.35 12.59
C ILE A 81 -1.65 -12.18 13.83
N GLU A 82 -0.54 -11.95 14.45
CA GLU A 82 -0.15 -12.74 15.58
C GLU A 82 -0.87 -12.35 16.84
N VAL A 83 -1.58 -11.26 16.80
CA VAL A 83 -2.26 -10.77 17.99
C VAL A 83 -3.65 -11.35 18.06
N ASN A 84 -4.34 -11.06 19.12
CA ASN A 84 -5.68 -11.57 19.30
C ASN A 84 -6.63 -10.91 18.30
N ASN A 85 -7.82 -11.45 18.18
CA ASN A 85 -8.80 -10.98 17.21
C ASN A 85 -9.20 -9.53 17.38
N SER A 86 -9.22 -9.04 18.61
CA SER A 86 -9.55 -7.64 18.86
C SER A 86 -8.53 -6.72 18.22
N ASP A 87 -7.26 -7.01 18.46
CA ASP A 87 -6.19 -6.18 17.95
C ASP A 87 -6.14 -6.24 16.43
N LEU A 88 -6.36 -7.42 15.89
CA LEU A 88 -6.40 -7.59 14.44
C LEU A 88 -7.51 -6.75 13.83
N ASN A 89 -8.70 -6.82 14.41
CA ASN A 89 -9.84 -6.06 13.90
C ASN A 89 -9.60 -4.57 14.00
N TYR A 90 -9.01 -4.13 15.08
CA TYR A 90 -8.72 -2.73 15.27
C TYR A 90 -7.72 -2.22 14.23
N SER A 91 -6.64 -2.94 14.04
CA SER A 91 -5.63 -2.57 13.05
C SER A 91 -6.21 -2.53 11.64
N PHE A 92 -7.01 -3.52 11.31
CA PHE A 92 -7.67 -3.57 10.01
C PHE A 92 -8.55 -2.36 9.80
N LEU A 93 -9.35 -2.02 10.80
CA LEU A 93 -10.26 -0.88 10.73
C LEU A 93 -9.51 0.43 10.56
N VAL A 94 -8.43 0.61 11.30
CA VAL A 94 -7.64 1.83 11.20
C VAL A 94 -7.04 1.97 9.79
N LYS A 95 -6.49 0.89 9.27
CA LYS A 95 -5.93 0.90 7.92
C LYS A 95 -6.99 1.20 6.87
N THR A 96 -8.10 0.53 6.98
CA THR A 96 -9.19 0.71 6.03
C THR A 96 -9.72 2.13 6.09
N PHE A 97 -9.90 2.65 7.28
CA PHE A 97 -10.40 4.01 7.48
C PHE A 97 -9.46 5.03 6.85
N SER A 98 -8.16 4.86 7.04
CA SER A 98 -7.20 5.84 6.53
C SER A 98 -7.15 5.87 5.00
N LYS A 99 -7.63 4.82 4.34
CA LYS A 99 -7.66 4.77 2.87
C LYS A 99 -8.92 5.39 2.28
N LEU A 100 -9.89 5.70 3.10
CA LEU A 100 -11.15 6.26 2.62
C LEU A 100 -11.00 7.72 2.24
N SER A 101 -11.89 8.19 1.36
CA SER A 101 -11.99 9.60 1.08
C SER A 101 -12.54 10.32 2.32
N ASP A 102 -12.34 11.63 2.39
CA ASP A 102 -12.84 12.42 3.51
C ASP A 102 -14.36 12.29 3.64
N ASN A 103 -15.04 12.25 2.51
CA ASN A 103 -16.50 12.11 2.52
C ASN A 103 -16.92 10.78 3.14
N ASP A 104 -16.23 9.70 2.74
CA ASP A 104 -16.56 8.38 3.29
C ASP A 104 -16.18 8.27 4.76
N LYS A 105 -15.08 8.89 5.16
CA LYS A 105 -14.69 8.94 6.57
C LYS A 105 -15.78 9.60 7.40
N ASN A 106 -16.31 10.72 6.91
CA ASN A 106 -17.36 11.45 7.61
C ASN A 106 -18.63 10.62 7.72
N LYS A 107 -18.99 9.91 6.66
CA LYS A 107 -20.16 9.03 6.68
C LYS A 107 -20.00 7.94 7.73
N LEU A 108 -18.82 7.34 7.78
CA LEU A 108 -18.56 6.28 8.74
C LEU A 108 -18.64 6.81 10.16
N ILE A 109 -18.06 7.98 10.41
CA ILE A 109 -18.09 8.61 11.72
C ILE A 109 -19.54 8.86 12.15
N GLN A 110 -20.39 9.31 11.23
CA GLN A 110 -21.79 9.54 11.53
C GLN A 110 -22.49 8.24 11.93
N ILE A 111 -22.23 7.17 11.21
CA ILE A 111 -22.80 5.87 11.54
C ILE A 111 -22.39 5.44 12.95
N LEU A 112 -21.13 5.61 13.27
CA LEU A 112 -20.62 5.22 14.59
C LEU A 112 -21.23 6.07 15.70
N LYS A 113 -21.38 7.37 15.46
CA LYS A 113 -22.02 8.26 16.43
C LYS A 113 -23.46 7.87 16.68
N ASN A 114 -24.18 7.56 15.62
CA ASN A 114 -25.58 7.17 15.75
C ASN A 114 -25.72 5.87 16.53
N SER A 115 -24.84 4.91 16.26
CA SER A 115 -24.82 3.65 17.00
C SER A 115 -24.57 3.87 18.47
N THR A 116 -23.59 4.72 18.77
CA THR A 116 -23.24 5.02 20.15
C THR A 116 -24.40 5.71 20.87
N SER A 117 -25.03 6.64 20.19
CA SER A 117 -26.20 7.34 20.76
C SER A 117 -27.33 6.37 21.08
N LEU A 118 -27.58 5.45 20.15
CA LEU A 118 -28.61 4.45 20.36
C LEU A 118 -28.29 3.57 21.56
N LYS A 119 -27.05 3.20 21.72
CA LYS A 119 -26.60 2.41 22.84
C LYS A 119 -26.78 3.18 24.16
N ASP A 120 -26.40 4.43 24.13
CA ASP A 120 -26.44 5.25 25.33
C ASP A 120 -27.88 5.52 25.78
N THR A 121 -28.79 5.59 24.84
CA THR A 121 -30.17 5.85 25.14
C THR A 121 -30.92 4.57 25.46
N GLY A 122 -30.36 3.47 25.06
CA GLY A 122 -30.96 2.17 25.32
C GLY A 122 -30.50 1.63 26.63
#